data_2f6b6c206c483940515627d1432f5658
#
_entry.id   2f6b6c206c483940515627d1432f5658
#
_cell.length_a   1.000
_cell.length_b   1.000
_cell.length_c   1.000
_cell.angle_alpha   90.00
_cell.angle_beta   90.00
_cell.angle_gamma   90.00
#
_symmetry.space_group_name_H-M   'P 1'
#
loop_
_entity.id
_entity.type
_entity.pdbx_description
1 polymer ?
#
loop_
_entity_poly.entity_id
_entity_poly.type
_entity_poly.pdbx_seq_one_letter_code
_entity_poly.pdbx_strand_id
1 'polypeptide(L)'
;MPALAIWTPEDGLLGALAPLGLAAAAGTCLVVDLDPAGPHYPGARSLASLVAEGPRREDLSPARRGVAVVRNGGVDPAAAAPVLDALVEGWERVVLRLPPRHPPIPSCPVVPVRLSLPGALFPPGDGPSVYQATPGALRPPGPGIRLPVPNRRTVEGLIAGRLPPPGDRWIRAWRRAWEVPWGR
;
A
#
# COMPACT_ATOMS: atom_id res chain seq x y z
N MET A 1 -0.53 -7.75 -13.43
CA MET A 1 -1.01 -8.39 -12.19
C MET A 1 -1.94 -7.40 -11.50
N PRO A 2 -3.15 -7.79 -11.12
CA PRO A 2 -4.14 -6.85 -10.61
C PRO A 2 -3.91 -6.43 -9.16
N ALA A 3 -3.20 -7.25 -8.34
CA ALA A 3 -3.03 -6.97 -6.92
C ALA A 3 -1.57 -7.06 -6.46
N LEU A 4 -1.18 -6.14 -5.56
CA LEU A 4 0.08 -6.15 -4.81
C LEU A 4 -0.21 -5.90 -3.33
N ALA A 5 0.50 -6.59 -2.45
CA ALA A 5 0.43 -6.35 -1.02
C ALA A 5 1.67 -5.57 -0.56
N ILE A 6 1.48 -4.51 0.20
CA ILE A 6 2.55 -3.73 0.83
C ILE A 6 2.76 -4.22 2.24
N TRP A 7 3.99 -4.54 2.56
CA TRP A 7 4.41 -4.88 3.92
C TRP A 7 5.58 -4.00 4.39
N THR A 8 5.42 -3.39 5.55
CA THR A 8 6.47 -2.61 6.21
C THR A 8 6.74 -3.21 7.59
N PRO A 9 7.94 -3.71 7.89
CA PRO A 9 8.28 -4.20 9.22
C PRO A 9 8.36 -3.05 10.24
N GLU A 10 8.69 -1.85 9.79
CA GLU A 10 8.66 -0.63 10.58
C GLU A 10 7.24 -0.07 10.58
N ASP A 11 6.61 -0.09 11.71
CA ASP A 11 5.29 0.51 11.89
C ASP A 11 5.29 2.03 11.67
N GLY A 12 4.11 2.59 11.60
CA GLY A 12 3.87 4.01 11.60
C GLY A 12 3.57 4.63 10.24
N LEU A 13 4.09 5.83 10.01
CA LEU A 13 3.71 6.67 8.88
C LEU A 13 4.02 6.04 7.52
N LEU A 14 5.15 5.35 7.39
CA LEU A 14 5.50 4.67 6.14
C LEU A 14 4.51 3.56 5.80
N GLY A 15 4.07 2.76 6.80
CA GLY A 15 3.07 1.71 6.63
C GLY A 15 1.72 2.25 6.13
N ALA A 16 1.38 3.49 6.49
CA ALA A 16 0.17 4.15 5.98
C ALA A 16 0.37 4.83 4.63
N LEU A 17 1.54 5.41 4.36
CA LEU A 17 1.79 6.18 3.14
C LEU A 17 2.18 5.33 1.93
N ALA A 18 2.93 4.25 2.13
CA ALA A 18 3.44 3.42 1.05
C ALA A 18 2.32 2.83 0.16
N PRO A 19 1.23 2.25 0.71
CA PRO A 19 0.11 1.78 -0.10
C PRO A 19 -0.53 2.88 -0.93
N LEU A 20 -0.72 4.07 -0.37
CA LEU A 20 -1.27 5.22 -1.08
C LEU A 20 -0.34 5.72 -2.19
N GLY A 21 0.98 5.70 -1.94
CA GLY A 21 1.98 6.07 -2.94
C GLY A 21 2.00 5.12 -4.14
N LEU A 22 1.99 3.82 -3.89
CA LEU A 22 1.91 2.80 -4.94
C LEU A 22 0.61 2.90 -5.73
N ALA A 23 -0.52 3.07 -5.05
CA ALA A 23 -1.83 3.24 -5.68
C ALA A 23 -1.90 4.53 -6.54
N ALA A 24 -1.40 5.65 -6.02
CA ALA A 24 -1.35 6.91 -6.77
C ALA A 24 -0.49 6.82 -8.04
N ALA A 25 0.58 6.02 -8.00
CA ALA A 25 1.44 5.77 -9.17
C ALA A 25 0.75 4.94 -10.25
N ALA A 26 -0.24 4.13 -9.88
CA ALA A 26 -1.06 3.34 -10.79
C ALA A 26 -2.12 4.17 -11.54
N GLY A 27 -2.56 5.29 -10.96
CA GLY A 27 -3.62 6.14 -11.49
C GLY A 27 -5.00 5.75 -10.96
N THR A 28 -5.65 4.72 -11.49
CA THR A 28 -6.90 4.18 -10.94
C THR A 28 -6.58 2.90 -10.17
N CYS A 29 -6.89 2.89 -8.87
CA CYS A 29 -6.49 1.82 -7.98
C CYS A 29 -7.37 1.81 -6.71
N LEU A 30 -7.59 0.62 -6.17
CA LEU A 30 -8.19 0.43 -4.85
C LEU A 30 -7.09 0.14 -3.82
N VAL A 31 -7.12 0.84 -2.70
CA VAL A 31 -6.34 0.48 -1.50
C VAL A 31 -7.26 -0.19 -0.50
N VAL A 32 -6.90 -1.38 -0.07
CA VAL A 32 -7.62 -2.09 1.00
C VAL A 32 -6.71 -2.21 2.21
N ASP A 33 -7.17 -1.70 3.34
CA ASP A 33 -6.43 -1.72 4.59
C ASP A 33 -6.73 -3.02 5.36
N LEU A 34 -5.70 -3.86 5.50
CA LEU A 34 -5.77 -5.09 6.29
C LEU A 34 -5.12 -4.95 7.67
N ASP A 35 -4.68 -3.73 8.05
CA ASP A 35 -4.07 -3.47 9.35
C ASP A 35 -5.12 -2.95 10.35
N PRO A 36 -5.59 -3.78 11.30
CA PRO A 36 -6.61 -3.38 12.27
C PRO A 36 -6.06 -2.45 13.36
N ALA A 37 -4.74 -2.38 13.55
CA ALA A 37 -4.10 -1.70 14.66
C ALA A 37 -3.32 -0.44 14.27
N GLY A 38 -3.05 -0.24 12.99
CA GLY A 38 -2.25 0.89 12.50
C GLY A 38 -3.05 2.18 12.35
N PRO A 39 -2.40 3.24 11.83
CA PRO A 39 -3.09 4.49 11.49
C PRO A 39 -4.23 4.23 10.52
N HIS A 40 -5.42 4.72 10.82
CA HIS A 40 -6.62 4.49 10.01
C HIS A 40 -6.72 5.48 8.85
N TYR A 41 -7.11 4.96 7.68
CA TYR A 41 -7.45 5.82 6.55
C TYR A 41 -8.80 6.51 6.74
N PRO A 42 -8.97 7.73 6.24
CA PRO A 42 -10.27 8.37 6.17
C PRO A 42 -11.14 7.64 5.13
N GLY A 43 -12.44 7.61 5.33
CA GLY A 43 -13.40 7.04 4.39
C GLY A 43 -14.69 6.57 5.08
N ALA A 44 -15.79 6.55 4.31
CA ALA A 44 -17.09 6.11 4.82
C ALA A 44 -17.22 4.57 4.82
N ARG A 45 -16.62 3.91 3.82
CA ARG A 45 -16.67 2.44 3.68
C ARG A 45 -15.50 1.80 4.40
N SER A 46 -15.77 0.68 5.06
CA SER A 46 -14.76 -0.13 5.73
C SER A 46 -14.87 -1.59 5.29
N LEU A 47 -13.78 -2.34 5.42
CA LEU A 47 -13.77 -3.77 5.15
C LEU A 47 -14.76 -4.49 6.07
N ALA A 48 -14.87 -4.08 7.35
CA ALA A 48 -15.86 -4.60 8.27
C ALA A 48 -17.29 -4.40 7.75
N SER A 49 -17.62 -3.23 7.20
CA SER A 49 -18.95 -3.00 6.63
C SER A 49 -19.20 -3.83 5.38
N LEU A 50 -18.18 -4.05 4.54
CA LEU A 50 -18.29 -4.91 3.37
C LEU A 50 -18.47 -6.38 3.73
N VAL A 51 -17.82 -6.84 4.80
CA VAL A 51 -18.02 -8.22 5.31
C VAL A 51 -19.44 -8.39 5.85
N ALA A 52 -19.96 -7.41 6.58
CA ALA A 52 -21.29 -7.50 7.19
C ALA A 52 -22.45 -7.35 6.18
N GLU A 53 -22.31 -6.45 5.20
CA GLU A 53 -23.40 -6.08 4.27
C GLU A 53 -23.25 -6.72 2.89
N GLY A 54 -22.07 -7.27 2.56
CA GLY A 54 -21.65 -7.63 1.23
C GLY A 54 -21.16 -6.42 0.41
N PRO A 55 -20.28 -6.63 -0.58
CA PRO A 55 -19.85 -5.55 -1.48
C PRO A 55 -20.98 -5.18 -2.45
N ARG A 56 -21.20 -3.88 -2.63
CA ARG A 56 -22.14 -3.35 -3.62
C ARG A 56 -21.43 -3.19 -4.96
N ARG A 57 -22.20 -3.03 -6.04
CA ARG A 57 -21.64 -2.82 -7.38
C ARG A 57 -20.69 -1.61 -7.43
N GLU A 58 -20.99 -0.56 -6.69
CA GLU A 58 -20.14 0.64 -6.59
C GLU A 58 -18.81 0.40 -5.85
N ASP A 59 -18.74 -0.63 -4.98
CA ASP A 59 -17.52 -1.02 -4.29
C ASP A 59 -16.60 -1.86 -5.19
N LEU A 60 -17.17 -2.56 -6.19
CA LEU A 60 -16.48 -3.48 -7.09
C LEU A 60 -15.92 -2.82 -8.36
N SER A 61 -16.15 -1.53 -8.57
CA SER A 61 -15.65 -0.83 -9.76
C SER A 61 -15.40 0.65 -9.49
N PRO A 62 -14.38 1.25 -10.15
CA PRO A 62 -14.09 2.65 -9.96
C PRO A 62 -15.19 3.54 -10.56
N ALA A 63 -15.81 4.37 -9.75
CA ALA A 63 -16.76 5.39 -10.23
C ALA A 63 -16.07 6.53 -11.01
N ARG A 64 -14.77 6.73 -10.75
CA ARG A 64 -13.93 7.77 -11.38
C ARG A 64 -12.46 7.39 -11.32
N ARG A 65 -11.63 8.06 -12.11
CA ARG A 65 -10.16 7.93 -12.00
C ARG A 65 -9.69 8.43 -10.63
N GLY A 66 -8.75 7.70 -10.05
CA GLY A 66 -8.13 8.05 -8.77
C GLY A 66 -8.00 6.86 -7.83
N VAL A 67 -7.56 7.14 -6.62
CA VAL A 67 -7.40 6.12 -5.58
C VAL A 67 -8.66 6.09 -4.72
N ALA A 68 -9.30 4.93 -4.67
CA ALA A 68 -10.31 4.62 -3.67
C ALA A 68 -9.65 3.92 -2.48
N VAL A 69 -10.21 4.09 -1.30
CA VAL A 69 -9.69 3.47 -0.07
C VAL A 69 -10.83 2.80 0.70
N VAL A 70 -10.62 1.53 1.03
CA VAL A 70 -11.43 0.77 1.97
C VAL A 70 -10.59 0.58 3.24
N ARG A 71 -10.98 1.28 4.31
CA ARG A 71 -10.32 1.14 5.63
C ARG A 71 -10.65 -0.19 6.27
N ASN A 72 -9.84 -0.66 7.20
CA ASN A 72 -10.07 -1.95 7.89
C ASN A 72 -11.41 -1.96 8.66
N GLY A 73 -11.61 -1.08 9.61
CA GLY A 73 -12.83 -1.02 10.45
C GLY A 73 -12.87 -2.06 11.57
N GLY A 74 -11.72 -2.66 11.92
CA GLY A 74 -11.59 -3.61 13.04
C GLY A 74 -11.88 -5.07 12.68
N VAL A 75 -11.90 -5.43 11.40
CA VAL A 75 -12.13 -6.82 10.96
C VAL A 75 -10.82 -7.60 10.85
N ASP A 76 -10.87 -8.88 11.22
CA ASP A 76 -9.76 -9.80 10.97
C ASP A 76 -9.61 -10.04 9.45
N PRO A 77 -8.39 -9.90 8.88
CA PRO A 77 -8.14 -10.16 7.47
C PRO A 77 -8.62 -11.53 6.97
N ALA A 78 -8.55 -12.56 7.79
CA ALA A 78 -9.02 -13.90 7.42
C ALA A 78 -10.54 -13.95 7.20
N ALA A 79 -11.30 -13.21 8.02
CA ALA A 79 -12.75 -13.12 7.86
C ALA A 79 -13.17 -12.33 6.61
N ALA A 80 -12.27 -11.52 6.07
CA ALA A 80 -12.53 -10.69 4.90
C ALA A 80 -12.16 -11.36 3.56
N ALA A 81 -11.61 -12.58 3.56
CA ALA A 81 -11.10 -13.23 2.34
C ALA A 81 -12.09 -13.24 1.17
N PRO A 82 -13.38 -13.63 1.32
CA PRO A 82 -14.32 -13.65 0.19
C PRO A 82 -14.57 -12.26 -0.40
N VAL A 83 -14.57 -11.22 0.46
CA VAL A 83 -14.74 -9.83 0.02
C VAL A 83 -13.50 -9.35 -0.72
N LEU A 84 -12.31 -9.71 -0.23
CA LEU A 84 -11.04 -9.38 -0.89
C LEU A 84 -10.96 -9.97 -2.29
N ASP A 85 -11.35 -11.22 -2.46
CA ASP A 85 -11.37 -11.88 -3.78
C ASP A 85 -12.29 -11.11 -4.75
N ALA A 86 -13.50 -10.77 -4.33
CA ALA A 86 -14.43 -9.98 -5.14
C ALA A 86 -13.89 -8.58 -5.50
N LEU A 87 -13.21 -7.90 -4.56
CA LEU A 87 -12.58 -6.61 -4.81
C LEU A 87 -11.42 -6.73 -5.81
N VAL A 88 -10.59 -7.77 -5.68
CA VAL A 88 -9.46 -8.02 -6.59
C VAL A 88 -9.95 -8.38 -8.00
N GLU A 89 -11.05 -9.09 -8.14
CA GLU A 89 -11.67 -9.39 -9.44
C GLU A 89 -12.30 -8.15 -10.08
N GLY A 90 -12.92 -7.29 -9.27
CA GLY A 90 -13.65 -6.12 -9.78
C GLY A 90 -12.77 -4.94 -10.17
N TRP A 91 -11.56 -4.82 -9.62
CA TRP A 91 -10.66 -3.69 -9.85
C TRP A 91 -9.46 -4.07 -10.72
N GLU A 92 -9.13 -3.19 -11.67
CA GLU A 92 -7.93 -3.37 -12.53
C GLU A 92 -6.64 -3.45 -11.70
N ARG A 93 -6.55 -2.67 -10.61
CA ARG A 93 -5.41 -2.63 -9.70
C ARG A 93 -5.85 -2.50 -8.26
N VAL A 94 -5.29 -3.33 -7.40
CA VAL A 94 -5.53 -3.34 -5.96
C VAL A 94 -4.22 -3.30 -5.21
N VAL A 95 -4.15 -2.51 -4.17
CA VAL A 95 -3.05 -2.49 -3.22
C VAL A 95 -3.57 -2.88 -1.85
N LEU A 96 -3.05 -3.96 -1.28
CA LEU A 96 -3.36 -4.40 0.07
C LEU A 96 -2.33 -3.84 1.04
N ARG A 97 -2.74 -3.14 2.07
CA ARG A 97 -1.89 -2.77 3.20
C ARG A 97 -1.87 -3.91 4.20
N LEU A 98 -0.71 -4.52 4.42
CA LEU A 98 -0.54 -5.56 5.42
C LEU A 98 -0.16 -4.97 6.78
N PRO A 99 -0.59 -5.59 7.90
CA PRO A 99 -0.08 -5.24 9.22
C PRO A 99 1.42 -5.57 9.33
N PRO A 100 2.16 -4.87 10.21
CA PRO A 100 3.61 -5.10 10.42
C PRO A 100 3.94 -6.53 10.87
N ARG A 101 3.06 -7.14 11.65
CA ARG A 101 3.15 -8.53 12.08
C ARG A 101 2.33 -9.38 11.12
N HIS A 102 2.96 -10.34 10.48
CA HIS A 102 2.41 -11.14 9.38
C HIS A 102 0.94 -11.57 9.53
N PRO A 103 0.08 -11.14 8.62
CA PRO A 103 -1.19 -11.81 8.39
C PRO A 103 -0.99 -13.01 7.46
N PRO A 104 -1.94 -13.94 7.41
CA PRO A 104 -2.05 -14.88 6.30
C PRO A 104 -2.13 -14.07 5.00
N ILE A 105 -1.16 -14.28 4.10
CA ILE A 105 -0.98 -13.50 2.90
C ILE A 105 -2.03 -13.93 1.88
N PRO A 106 -2.80 -13.01 1.33
CA PRO A 106 -3.58 -13.29 0.12
C PRO A 106 -2.63 -13.75 -1.00
N SER A 107 -3.14 -14.50 -1.95
CA SER A 107 -2.40 -15.09 -3.06
C SER A 107 -1.81 -14.09 -4.06
N CYS A 108 -1.40 -12.92 -3.61
CA CYS A 108 -0.79 -11.87 -4.40
C CYS A 108 0.65 -11.58 -3.94
N PRO A 109 1.51 -11.07 -4.84
CA PRO A 109 2.88 -10.73 -4.51
C PRO A 109 3.00 -9.66 -3.43
N VAL A 110 4.01 -9.83 -2.57
CA VAL A 110 4.32 -8.90 -1.48
C VAL A 110 5.46 -7.99 -1.88
N VAL A 111 5.27 -6.69 -1.67
CA VAL A 111 6.25 -5.64 -1.85
C VAL A 111 6.78 -5.23 -0.48
N PRO A 112 7.98 -5.68 -0.09
CA PRO A 112 8.59 -5.22 1.16
C PRO A 112 9.01 -3.75 1.02
N VAL A 113 8.58 -2.91 1.95
CA VAL A 113 8.95 -1.49 2.00
C VAL A 113 9.70 -1.21 3.29
N ARG A 114 10.89 -0.69 3.18
CA ARG A 114 11.81 -0.50 4.31
C ARG A 114 12.37 0.91 4.37
N LEU A 115 12.73 1.37 5.54
CA LEU A 115 13.49 2.61 5.70
C LEU A 115 14.96 2.39 5.33
N SER A 116 15.52 3.29 4.54
CA SER A 116 16.95 3.35 4.30
C SER A 116 17.61 4.16 5.42
N LEU A 117 17.95 3.49 6.52
CA LEU A 117 18.60 4.10 7.67
C LEU A 117 20.14 3.93 7.60
N PRO A 118 20.93 4.87 8.13
CA PRO A 118 22.35 4.67 8.35
C PRO A 118 22.55 3.54 9.36
N GLY A 119 23.39 2.55 9.00
CA GLY A 119 23.53 1.33 9.79
C GLY A 119 22.36 0.36 9.57
N ALA A 120 22.63 -0.91 9.62
CA ALA A 120 21.65 -1.95 9.36
C ALA A 120 20.81 -2.23 10.63
N LEU A 121 19.86 -1.36 10.95
CA LEU A 121 18.89 -1.65 12.02
C LEU A 121 17.95 -2.80 11.65
N PHE A 122 17.70 -2.98 10.35
CA PHE A 122 16.92 -4.09 9.82
C PHE A 122 17.74 -4.81 8.76
N PRO A 123 17.99 -6.12 8.91
CA PRO A 123 18.70 -6.87 7.90
C PRO A 123 17.94 -6.82 6.57
N PRO A 124 18.66 -6.75 5.44
CA PRO A 124 18.03 -6.88 4.14
C PRO A 124 17.32 -8.23 4.05
N GLY A 125 16.17 -8.29 3.39
CA GLY A 125 15.53 -9.56 3.03
C GLY A 125 16.25 -10.21 1.84
N ASP A 126 15.94 -11.47 1.57
CA ASP A 126 16.56 -12.25 0.50
C ASP A 126 16.10 -11.86 -0.92
N GLY A 127 15.25 -10.86 -1.06
CA GLY A 127 14.66 -10.42 -2.32
C GLY A 127 14.71 -8.91 -2.54
N PRO A 128 14.19 -8.45 -3.68
CA PRO A 128 14.06 -7.03 -3.96
C PRO A 128 13.13 -6.37 -2.95
N SER A 129 13.47 -5.14 -2.56
CA SER A 129 12.68 -4.32 -1.64
C SER A 129 12.53 -2.90 -2.17
N VAL A 130 11.53 -2.18 -1.68
CA VAL A 130 11.41 -0.75 -1.88
C VAL A 130 12.03 -0.06 -0.66
N TYR A 131 13.00 0.82 -0.90
CA TYR A 131 13.70 1.53 0.16
C TYR A 131 13.30 3.00 0.19
N GLN A 132 12.61 3.40 1.24
CA GLN A 132 12.32 4.80 1.49
C GLN A 132 13.56 5.51 1.99
N ALA A 133 14.06 6.47 1.22
CA ALA A 133 15.20 7.30 1.66
C ALA A 133 14.82 8.13 2.88
N THR A 134 15.76 8.20 3.82
CA THR A 134 15.71 9.08 4.99
C THR A 134 16.82 10.12 4.90
N PRO A 135 16.73 11.25 5.59
CA PRO A 135 17.85 12.21 5.70
C PRO A 135 19.13 11.49 6.18
N GLY A 136 20.23 11.70 5.48
CA GLY A 136 21.51 11.08 5.81
C GLY A 136 21.72 9.65 5.27
N ALA A 137 20.72 9.01 4.69
CA ALA A 137 20.88 7.70 4.08
C ALA A 137 21.58 7.78 2.71
N LEU A 138 22.75 7.17 2.58
CA LEU A 138 23.55 7.24 1.36
C LEU A 138 23.17 6.17 0.33
N ARG A 139 22.95 4.94 0.75
CA ARG A 139 22.64 3.81 -0.14
C ARG A 139 21.63 2.86 0.50
N PRO A 140 20.75 2.21 -0.29
CA PRO A 140 19.93 1.11 0.19
C PRO A 140 20.80 -0.10 0.55
N PRO A 141 20.43 -0.90 1.55
CA PRO A 141 21.21 -2.05 2.00
C PRO A 141 21.16 -3.26 1.06
N GLY A 142 20.29 -3.27 0.05
CA GLY A 142 20.09 -4.38 -0.86
C GLY A 142 19.53 -3.99 -2.23
N PRO A 143 19.22 -4.98 -3.08
CA PRO A 143 18.62 -4.75 -4.39
C PRO A 143 17.20 -4.20 -4.25
N GLY A 144 16.80 -3.33 -5.16
CA GLY A 144 15.43 -2.83 -5.17
C GLY A 144 15.27 -1.40 -5.64
N ILE A 145 14.14 -0.82 -5.31
CA ILE A 145 13.72 0.51 -5.73
C ILE A 145 14.00 1.50 -4.61
N ARG A 146 14.71 2.57 -4.93
CA ARG A 146 14.90 3.68 -4.01
C ARG A 146 13.85 4.76 -4.23
N LEU A 147 13.09 5.08 -3.18
CA LEU A 147 12.19 6.22 -3.15
C LEU A 147 12.92 7.45 -2.59
N PRO A 148 12.77 8.61 -3.22
CA PRO A 148 13.24 9.87 -2.63
C PRO A 148 12.45 10.20 -1.36
N VAL A 149 12.95 11.13 -0.56
CA VAL A 149 12.16 11.66 0.57
C VAL A 149 10.92 12.37 0.01
N PRO A 150 9.70 12.01 0.45
CA PRO A 150 8.50 12.70 0.01
C PRO A 150 8.49 14.13 0.53
N ASN A 151 7.97 15.06 -0.26
CA ASN A 151 7.79 16.41 0.23
C ASN A 151 6.56 16.50 1.16
N ARG A 152 6.52 17.55 1.99
CA ARG A 152 5.45 17.74 2.96
C ARG A 152 4.05 17.79 2.31
N ARG A 153 3.91 18.48 1.16
CA ARG A 153 2.61 18.58 0.46
C ARG A 153 2.11 17.24 -0.04
N THR A 154 3.02 16.37 -0.49
CA THR A 154 2.68 15.00 -0.91
C THR A 154 2.14 14.21 0.28
N VAL A 155 2.83 14.25 1.43
CA VAL A 155 2.41 13.55 2.64
C VAL A 155 1.06 14.05 3.12
N GLU A 156 0.91 15.36 3.31
CA GLU A 156 -0.35 15.99 3.76
C GLU A 156 -1.51 15.72 2.78
N GLY A 157 -1.21 15.74 1.47
CA GLY A 157 -2.20 15.43 0.43
C GLY A 157 -2.70 14.00 0.53
N LEU A 158 -1.80 13.03 0.61
CA LEU A 158 -2.15 11.60 0.72
C LEU A 158 -2.94 11.29 1.99
N ILE A 159 -2.51 11.82 3.13
CA ILE A 159 -3.24 11.66 4.41
C ILE A 159 -4.65 12.26 4.32
N ALA A 160 -4.80 13.40 3.64
CA ALA A 160 -6.10 14.03 3.42
C ALA A 160 -6.91 13.38 2.27
N GLY A 161 -6.49 12.23 1.73
CA GLY A 161 -7.17 11.56 0.63
C GLY A 161 -7.06 12.26 -0.73
N ARG A 162 -6.11 13.21 -0.87
CA ARG A 162 -5.88 13.94 -2.12
C ARG A 162 -4.71 13.33 -2.89
N LEU A 163 -4.90 13.14 -4.19
CA LEU A 163 -3.82 12.67 -5.06
C LEU A 163 -2.77 13.77 -5.26
N PRO A 164 -1.48 13.45 -5.11
CA PRO A 164 -0.41 14.33 -5.50
C PRO A 164 -0.40 14.55 -7.02
N PRO A 165 0.19 15.68 -7.49
CA PRO A 165 0.31 15.94 -8.92
C PRO A 165 1.10 14.81 -9.62
N PRO A 166 0.78 14.48 -10.88
CA PRO A 166 1.44 13.40 -11.64
C PRO A 166 2.96 13.55 -11.78
N GLY A 167 3.46 14.79 -11.65
CA GLY A 167 4.89 15.12 -11.70
C GLY A 167 5.65 14.89 -10.38
N ASP A 168 4.98 14.52 -9.31
CA ASP A 168 5.62 14.30 -8.02
C ASP A 168 6.71 13.22 -8.11
N ARG A 169 7.92 13.54 -7.61
CA ARG A 169 9.09 12.65 -7.74
C ARG A 169 8.94 11.37 -6.95
N TRP A 170 8.30 11.45 -5.78
CA TRP A 170 8.06 10.29 -4.94
C TRP A 170 7.05 9.34 -5.58
N ILE A 171 5.92 9.87 -6.09
CA ILE A 171 4.93 9.08 -6.83
C ILE A 171 5.52 8.46 -8.09
N ARG A 172 6.32 9.20 -8.87
CA ARG A 172 6.97 8.65 -10.05
C ARG A 172 7.91 7.48 -9.74
N ALA A 173 8.60 7.53 -8.61
CA ALA A 173 9.50 6.45 -8.21
C ALA A 173 8.74 5.14 -7.94
N TRP A 174 7.50 5.22 -7.45
CA TRP A 174 6.64 4.06 -7.22
C TRP A 174 6.22 3.31 -8.49
N ARG A 175 6.20 3.95 -9.65
CA ARG A 175 5.79 3.29 -10.92
C ARG A 175 6.56 2.02 -11.19
N ARG A 176 7.85 2.02 -10.89
CA ARG A 176 8.72 0.86 -11.08
C ARG A 176 8.30 -0.35 -10.26
N ALA A 177 7.62 -0.14 -9.13
CA ALA A 177 7.16 -1.24 -8.30
C ALA A 177 6.08 -2.10 -8.97
N TRP A 178 5.34 -1.56 -9.93
CA TRP A 178 4.40 -2.33 -10.74
C TRP A 178 5.06 -3.21 -11.82
N GLU A 179 6.33 -2.97 -12.11
CA GLU A 179 7.08 -3.64 -13.18
C GLU A 179 7.98 -4.76 -12.62
N VAL A 180 8.24 -4.77 -11.32
CA VAL A 180 9.10 -5.76 -10.67
C VAL A 180 8.34 -7.07 -10.45
N PRO A 181 8.94 -8.23 -10.76
CA PRO A 181 8.38 -9.52 -10.41
C PRO A 181 8.60 -9.82 -8.92
N TRP A 182 7.72 -9.30 -8.07
CA TRP A 182 7.77 -9.56 -6.63
C TRP A 182 7.50 -11.04 -6.32
N GLY A 183 8.20 -11.58 -5.32
CA GLY A 183 7.96 -12.93 -4.80
C GLY A 183 6.59 -13.06 -4.10
N ARG A 184 6.11 -14.29 -4.01
CA ARG A 184 4.93 -14.63 -3.22
C ARG A 184 5.31 -14.98 -1.80
#